data_903f5f0af2d1236975f1f3e730418a4c
#
_entry.id   903f5f0af2d1236975f1f3e730418a4c
#
_cell.length_a   1.000
_cell.length_b   1.000
_cell.length_c   1.000
_cell.angle_alpha   90.00
_cell.angle_beta   90.00
_cell.angle_gamma   90.00
#
_symmetry.space_group_name_H-M   'P 1'
#
loop_
_entity.id
_entity.type
_entity.pdbx_description
1 polymer ?
#
loop_
_entity_poly.entity_id
_entity_poly.type
_entity_poly.pdbx_seq_one_letter_code
_entity_poly.pdbx_strand_id
1 'polypeptide(L)'
;MFGLFGENKPVKIRSYSENKKYGIAAKNVKELLKKSCKLLQLPLPGAHFCLYEDGTVVTEDFFQTLADNTELVLLSKEQTWSGVAYDIGQLLNTDRHADGIIEAAKTLLSDEKSSKKRKILSDLLHNLEDTSEWESREEDEDWFKGVDARFKTKSAYMKFNCESRIRSYMKEVDDATKTIQKARVKTEFLKASKCLMEMLKAAKYNGCYFDRTEKEPHRLCTKEGWFTCQGPFDQAECQTLHSINPYSSRDSRIVFSTWNLDHRIEKKRTIIPALLEALQNHKSTDVNLNYFYQLLFSRKNLKLVHIVCHKKGHHDLLCDPKKIFINTSNVDKAKQKPKVKKRRLI
;
A
#
# COMPACT_ATOMS: atom_id res chain seq x y z
N MET A 1 -38.45 -18.75 45.77
CA MET A 1 -39.07 -17.92 44.71
C MET A 1 -38.45 -16.53 44.83
N PHE A 2 -37.36 -16.28 44.11
CA PHE A 2 -36.83 -14.93 43.98
C PHE A 2 -37.35 -14.36 42.65
N GLY A 3 -38.20 -13.32 42.76
CA GLY A 3 -38.75 -12.61 41.64
C GLY A 3 -37.66 -11.89 40.87
N LEU A 4 -37.53 -12.24 39.57
CA LEU A 4 -36.76 -11.51 38.56
C LEU A 4 -37.49 -10.18 38.26
N PHE A 5 -37.28 -9.15 39.07
CA PHE A 5 -37.55 -7.78 38.66
C PHE A 5 -36.38 -7.39 37.77
N GLY A 6 -36.52 -7.51 36.44
CA GLY A 6 -35.53 -7.05 35.50
C GLY A 6 -35.19 -5.59 35.77
N GLU A 7 -33.91 -5.30 35.94
CA GLU A 7 -33.44 -3.92 36.10
C GLU A 7 -33.71 -3.11 34.82
N ASN A 8 -34.03 -1.84 34.97
CA ASN A 8 -34.22 -0.93 33.84
C ASN A 8 -32.87 -0.74 33.12
N LYS A 9 -32.78 -1.20 31.90
CA LYS A 9 -31.60 -1.05 31.04
C LYS A 9 -31.67 0.29 30.32
N PRO A 10 -30.69 1.20 30.52
CA PRO A 10 -30.63 2.47 29.79
C PRO A 10 -30.05 2.23 28.38
N VAL A 11 -30.71 2.75 27.35
CA VAL A 11 -30.30 2.73 25.96
C VAL A 11 -30.46 4.10 25.32
N LYS A 12 -29.74 4.36 24.23
CA LYS A 12 -29.93 5.55 23.40
C LYS A 12 -30.72 5.15 22.17
N ILE A 13 -31.80 5.87 21.89
CA ILE A 13 -32.63 5.63 20.70
C ILE A 13 -32.62 6.84 19.78
N ARG A 14 -32.76 6.59 18.47
CA ARG A 14 -33.06 7.59 17.44
C ARG A 14 -34.13 7.06 16.48
N SER A 15 -34.77 7.95 15.76
CA SER A 15 -35.60 7.55 14.61
C SER A 15 -34.77 7.29 13.38
N TYR A 16 -35.34 6.65 12.38
CA TYR A 16 -34.72 6.41 11.07
C TYR A 16 -34.31 7.69 10.35
N SER A 17 -35.10 8.76 10.45
CA SER A 17 -34.93 10.00 9.69
C SER A 17 -34.19 11.12 10.43
N GLU A 18 -33.94 10.98 11.74
CA GLU A 18 -33.34 12.03 12.55
C GLU A 18 -32.09 11.55 13.27
N ASN A 19 -31.05 12.40 13.32
CA ASN A 19 -29.83 12.12 14.05
C ASN A 19 -29.92 12.39 15.55
N LYS A 20 -31.03 12.97 16.02
CA LYS A 20 -31.23 13.29 17.43
C LYS A 20 -31.42 12.02 18.26
N LYS A 21 -30.66 11.89 19.34
CA LYS A 21 -30.65 10.72 20.22
C LYS A 21 -31.36 11.03 21.52
N TYR A 22 -32.11 10.05 22.01
CA TYR A 22 -32.83 10.12 23.27
C TYR A 22 -32.45 8.97 24.19
N GLY A 23 -32.13 9.26 25.45
CA GLY A 23 -31.88 8.22 26.46
C GLY A 23 -33.19 7.70 27.01
N ILE A 24 -33.41 6.39 26.96
CA ILE A 24 -34.59 5.74 27.56
C ILE A 24 -34.15 4.50 28.35
N ALA A 25 -34.80 4.27 29.49
CA ALA A 25 -34.58 3.04 30.25
C ALA A 25 -35.87 2.18 30.21
N ALA A 26 -35.69 0.87 29.93
CA ALA A 26 -36.77 -0.10 29.86
C ALA A 26 -36.33 -1.48 30.38
N LYS A 27 -37.28 -2.29 30.83
CA LYS A 27 -37.03 -3.65 31.33
C LYS A 27 -36.98 -4.68 30.20
N ASN A 28 -37.65 -4.40 29.08
CA ASN A 28 -37.77 -5.30 27.94
C ASN A 28 -38.04 -4.50 26.65
N VAL A 29 -37.93 -5.18 25.48
CA VAL A 29 -38.14 -4.58 24.16
C VAL A 29 -39.54 -4.03 23.99
N LYS A 30 -40.56 -4.72 24.49
CA LYS A 30 -41.96 -4.29 24.39
C LYS A 30 -42.22 -2.96 25.12
N GLU A 31 -41.66 -2.78 26.30
CA GLU A 31 -41.73 -1.54 27.06
C GLU A 31 -40.94 -0.43 26.34
N LEU A 32 -39.74 -0.78 25.85
CA LEU A 32 -38.89 0.16 25.08
C LEU A 32 -39.61 0.66 23.82
N LEU A 33 -40.24 -0.23 23.05
CA LEU A 33 -41.02 0.13 21.85
C LEU A 33 -42.15 1.11 22.19
N LYS A 34 -42.94 0.82 23.24
CA LYS A 34 -44.04 1.70 23.66
C LYS A 34 -43.55 3.11 24.04
N LYS A 35 -42.51 3.19 24.86
CA LYS A 35 -41.92 4.47 25.28
C LYS A 35 -41.34 5.24 24.10
N SER A 36 -40.61 4.55 23.20
CA SER A 36 -39.94 5.15 22.06
C SER A 36 -40.92 5.62 20.99
N CYS A 37 -41.92 4.79 20.63
CA CYS A 37 -42.94 5.19 19.67
C CYS A 37 -43.75 6.39 20.16
N LYS A 38 -44.06 6.47 21.46
CA LYS A 38 -44.71 7.66 22.05
C LYS A 38 -43.82 8.89 21.98
N LEU A 39 -42.51 8.76 22.30
CA LEU A 39 -41.57 9.86 22.30
C LEU A 39 -41.29 10.39 20.88
N LEU A 40 -41.14 9.50 19.90
CA LEU A 40 -40.83 9.85 18.51
C LEU A 40 -42.06 10.03 17.62
N GLN A 41 -43.28 9.92 18.20
CA GLN A 41 -44.56 10.03 17.51
C GLN A 41 -44.72 9.08 16.33
N LEU A 42 -44.19 7.84 16.47
CA LEU A 42 -44.25 6.79 15.45
C LEU A 42 -45.32 5.74 15.79
N PRO A 43 -45.94 5.11 14.78
CA PRO A 43 -46.94 4.04 15.00
C PRO A 43 -46.25 2.79 15.60
N LEU A 44 -46.89 2.20 16.63
CA LEU A 44 -46.37 0.99 17.27
C LEU A 44 -46.49 -0.29 16.41
N PRO A 45 -47.51 -0.48 15.57
CA PRO A 45 -47.64 -1.70 14.78
C PRO A 45 -46.53 -1.84 13.75
N GLY A 46 -45.77 -2.96 13.84
CA GLY A 46 -44.66 -3.26 12.95
C GLY A 46 -43.35 -2.53 13.30
N ALA A 47 -43.34 -1.69 14.34
CA ALA A 47 -42.10 -1.05 14.79
C ALA A 47 -41.14 -2.07 15.42
N HIS A 48 -39.84 -1.93 15.15
CA HIS A 48 -38.80 -2.77 15.69
C HIS A 48 -37.52 -1.97 15.86
N PHE A 49 -36.59 -2.50 16.65
CA PHE A 49 -35.27 -1.91 16.84
C PHE A 49 -34.19 -2.68 16.12
N CYS A 50 -33.24 -1.94 15.61
CA CYS A 50 -31.95 -2.47 15.16
C CYS A 50 -30.80 -1.78 15.89
N LEU A 51 -29.66 -2.46 16.02
CA LEU A 51 -28.41 -1.82 16.43
C LEU A 51 -28.03 -0.73 15.43
N TYR A 52 -27.58 0.40 15.93
CA TYR A 52 -27.09 1.49 15.08
C TYR A 52 -25.83 1.09 14.29
N GLU A 53 -24.97 0.26 14.90
CA GLU A 53 -23.65 -0.06 14.32
C GLU A 53 -23.73 -0.90 13.04
N ASP A 54 -24.51 -1.97 13.04
CA ASP A 54 -24.52 -3.00 12.01
C ASP A 54 -25.90 -3.39 11.47
N GLY A 55 -26.96 -2.82 12.02
CA GLY A 55 -28.33 -3.14 11.61
C GLY A 55 -28.90 -4.45 12.19
N THR A 56 -28.21 -5.09 13.15
CA THR A 56 -28.71 -6.30 13.81
C THR A 56 -30.07 -6.03 14.47
N VAL A 57 -31.07 -6.83 14.17
CA VAL A 57 -32.42 -6.72 14.78
C VAL A 57 -32.38 -7.08 16.25
N VAL A 58 -32.91 -6.22 17.10
CA VAL A 58 -32.93 -6.40 18.55
C VAL A 58 -34.14 -7.24 18.97
N THR A 59 -33.90 -8.51 19.30
CA THR A 59 -34.87 -9.42 19.91
C THR A 59 -34.92 -9.25 21.42
N GLU A 60 -35.92 -9.84 22.09
CA GLU A 60 -36.07 -9.77 23.56
C GLU A 60 -34.83 -10.34 24.28
N ASP A 61 -34.38 -11.53 23.83
CA ASP A 61 -33.22 -12.21 24.43
C ASP A 61 -31.92 -11.41 24.20
N PHE A 62 -31.75 -10.87 22.98
CA PHE A 62 -30.59 -10.08 22.63
C PHE A 62 -30.56 -8.74 23.41
N PHE A 63 -31.73 -8.12 23.64
CA PHE A 63 -31.80 -6.89 24.42
C PHE A 63 -31.22 -7.04 25.82
N GLN A 64 -31.38 -8.19 26.46
CA GLN A 64 -30.83 -8.45 27.79
C GLN A 64 -29.31 -8.51 27.80
N THR A 65 -28.67 -8.86 26.69
CA THR A 65 -27.20 -8.95 26.54
C THR A 65 -26.51 -7.63 26.16
N LEU A 66 -27.27 -6.62 25.73
CA LEU A 66 -26.72 -5.34 25.31
C LEU A 66 -26.03 -4.61 26.49
N ALA A 67 -24.98 -3.87 26.18
CA ALA A 67 -24.37 -2.98 27.16
C ALA A 67 -25.26 -1.75 27.42
N ASP A 68 -25.11 -1.14 28.59
CA ASP A 68 -25.78 0.12 28.93
C ASP A 68 -25.37 1.22 27.95
N ASN A 69 -26.33 2.08 27.61
CA ASN A 69 -26.19 3.16 26.63
C ASN A 69 -25.91 2.71 25.19
N THR A 70 -26.16 1.43 24.86
CA THR A 70 -26.16 0.96 23.47
C THR A 70 -27.09 1.81 22.63
N GLU A 71 -26.65 2.15 21.43
CA GLU A 71 -27.42 2.95 20.49
C GLU A 71 -28.28 2.09 19.58
N LEU A 72 -29.59 2.39 19.55
CA LEU A 72 -30.60 1.68 18.79
C LEU A 72 -31.34 2.62 17.83
N VAL A 73 -31.71 2.11 16.65
CA VAL A 73 -32.52 2.80 15.66
C VAL A 73 -33.94 2.21 15.70
N LEU A 74 -34.98 3.06 15.89
CA LEU A 74 -36.36 2.66 15.78
C LEU A 74 -36.84 2.75 14.33
N LEU A 75 -37.30 1.64 13.81
CA LEU A 75 -37.74 1.44 12.43
C LEU A 75 -39.26 1.13 12.41
N SER A 76 -39.95 1.61 11.39
CA SER A 76 -41.32 1.18 11.03
C SER A 76 -41.29 -0.07 10.15
N LYS A 77 -42.46 -0.66 9.89
CA LYS A 77 -42.62 -1.97 9.21
C LYS A 77 -41.86 -2.11 7.88
N GLU A 78 -41.73 -1.04 7.10
CA GLU A 78 -41.15 -1.05 5.75
C GLU A 78 -39.72 -0.52 5.70
N GLN A 79 -39.18 -0.10 6.84
CA GLN A 79 -37.84 0.47 6.92
C GLN A 79 -36.81 -0.61 7.23
N THR A 80 -35.66 -0.50 6.59
CA THR A 80 -34.51 -1.35 6.84
C THR A 80 -33.31 -0.49 7.23
N TRP A 81 -32.51 -1.00 8.11
CA TRP A 81 -31.30 -0.33 8.58
C TRP A 81 -30.06 -1.23 8.35
N SER A 82 -29.10 -0.75 7.60
CA SER A 82 -27.87 -1.47 7.28
C SER A 82 -26.65 -0.96 8.07
N GLY A 83 -26.89 -0.45 9.26
CA GLY A 83 -25.84 0.07 10.13
C GLY A 83 -25.38 1.47 9.71
N VAL A 84 -24.21 1.86 10.19
CA VAL A 84 -23.59 3.17 9.90
C VAL A 84 -23.43 3.41 8.39
N ALA A 85 -23.31 2.34 7.60
CA ALA A 85 -23.25 2.41 6.14
C ALA A 85 -24.48 3.07 5.51
N TYR A 86 -25.66 2.97 6.16
CA TYR A 86 -26.88 3.64 5.70
C TYR A 86 -26.79 5.17 5.81
N ASP A 87 -26.34 5.70 6.95
CA ASP A 87 -26.16 7.15 7.14
C ASP A 87 -25.15 7.70 6.14
N ILE A 88 -24.07 6.97 5.88
CA ILE A 88 -23.05 7.33 4.88
C ILE A 88 -23.67 7.30 3.48
N GLY A 89 -24.45 6.26 3.13
CA GLY A 89 -25.13 6.17 1.84
C GLY A 89 -26.12 7.33 1.59
N GLN A 90 -26.84 7.78 2.62
CA GLN A 90 -27.74 8.94 2.54
C GLN A 90 -26.98 10.26 2.32
N LEU A 91 -25.81 10.42 2.93
CA LEU A 91 -24.95 11.58 2.73
C LEU A 91 -24.36 11.60 1.32
N LEU A 92 -24.08 10.44 0.73
CA LEU A 92 -23.54 10.30 -0.63
C LEU A 92 -24.55 10.59 -1.74
N ASN A 93 -25.84 10.36 -1.50
CA ASN A 93 -26.91 10.55 -2.50
C ASN A 93 -27.36 12.01 -2.65
N THR A 94 -26.76 12.95 -1.95
CA THR A 94 -27.09 14.38 -2.05
C THR A 94 -25.90 15.12 -2.65
N ASP A 95 -26.02 15.57 -3.90
CA ASP A 95 -25.01 16.35 -4.68
C ASP A 95 -24.52 17.68 -4.01
N ARG A 96 -24.93 17.96 -2.79
CA ARG A 96 -24.63 19.21 -2.09
C ARG A 96 -23.70 19.10 -0.88
N HIS A 97 -23.18 17.91 -0.56
CA HIS A 97 -22.48 17.70 0.74
C HIS A 97 -21.14 16.99 0.70
N ALA A 98 -20.41 17.05 -0.41
CA ALA A 98 -19.04 16.55 -0.44
C ALA A 98 -18.18 17.20 0.68
N ASP A 99 -18.32 18.49 0.88
CA ASP A 99 -17.60 19.23 1.94
C ASP A 99 -18.06 18.81 3.35
N GLY A 100 -19.34 18.54 3.55
CA GLY A 100 -19.89 18.05 4.82
C GLY A 100 -19.40 16.63 5.17
N ILE A 101 -19.22 15.76 4.17
CA ILE A 101 -18.69 14.41 4.35
C ILE A 101 -17.21 14.50 4.71
N ILE A 102 -16.45 15.36 4.04
CA ILE A 102 -15.03 15.59 4.31
C ILE A 102 -14.85 16.11 5.75
N GLU A 103 -15.69 17.06 6.18
CA GLU A 103 -15.64 17.62 7.54
C GLU A 103 -16.04 16.57 8.61
N ALA A 104 -17.10 15.80 8.37
CA ALA A 104 -17.51 14.70 9.25
C ALA A 104 -16.44 13.60 9.32
N ALA A 105 -15.80 13.26 8.21
CA ALA A 105 -14.72 12.30 8.17
C ALA A 105 -13.47 12.82 8.90
N LYS A 106 -13.10 14.09 8.75
CA LYS A 106 -12.01 14.72 9.51
C LYS A 106 -12.29 14.69 11.01
N THR A 107 -13.52 14.99 11.43
CA THR A 107 -13.94 14.95 12.84
C THR A 107 -13.85 13.53 13.41
N LEU A 108 -14.29 12.51 12.66
CA LEU A 108 -14.17 11.09 13.05
C LEU A 108 -12.74 10.58 13.04
N LEU A 109 -11.88 11.10 12.16
CA LEU A 109 -10.46 10.77 12.12
C LEU A 109 -9.67 11.40 13.27
N SER A 110 -10.16 12.48 13.86
CA SER A 110 -9.55 13.13 15.03
C SER A 110 -9.87 12.45 16.36
N ASP A 111 -10.86 11.54 16.41
CA ASP A 111 -11.20 10.79 17.63
C ASP A 111 -10.24 9.61 17.85
N GLU A 112 -9.45 9.66 18.94
CA GLU A 112 -8.38 8.69 19.26
C GLU A 112 -8.86 7.24 19.51
N LYS A 113 -10.15 7.02 19.70
CA LYS A 113 -10.70 5.74 20.19
C LYS A 113 -11.11 4.71 19.14
N SER A 114 -10.95 4.95 17.83
CA SER A 114 -11.43 3.97 16.85
C SER A 114 -10.53 3.76 15.63
N SER A 115 -9.45 3.03 15.80
CA SER A 115 -8.55 2.61 14.70
C SER A 115 -9.29 1.87 13.55
N LYS A 116 -10.33 1.06 13.86
CA LYS A 116 -11.16 0.39 12.84
C LYS A 116 -12.06 1.36 12.07
N LYS A 117 -12.72 2.31 12.76
CA LYS A 117 -13.56 3.32 12.10
C LYS A 117 -12.73 4.25 11.21
N ARG A 118 -11.52 4.63 11.66
CA ARG A 118 -10.57 5.38 10.83
C ARG A 118 -10.20 4.65 9.55
N LYS A 119 -9.92 3.35 9.63
CA LYS A 119 -9.58 2.56 8.46
C LYS A 119 -10.74 2.49 7.47
N ILE A 120 -11.95 2.19 7.93
CA ILE A 120 -13.15 2.13 7.09
C ILE A 120 -13.44 3.47 6.42
N LEU A 121 -13.32 4.59 7.14
CA LEU A 121 -13.53 5.93 6.59
C LEU A 121 -12.40 6.35 5.63
N SER A 122 -11.16 5.99 5.94
CA SER A 122 -10.04 6.21 5.04
C SER A 122 -10.21 5.43 3.74
N ASP A 123 -10.59 4.16 3.83
CA ASP A 123 -10.85 3.31 2.67
C ASP A 123 -12.06 3.84 1.86
N LEU A 124 -13.10 4.36 2.53
CA LEU A 124 -14.25 4.96 1.87
C LEU A 124 -13.91 6.26 1.14
N LEU A 125 -13.17 7.17 1.79
CA LEU A 125 -12.70 8.41 1.16
C LEU A 125 -11.80 8.13 -0.04
N HIS A 126 -10.90 7.16 0.07
CA HIS A 126 -10.08 6.72 -1.05
C HIS A 126 -10.92 6.17 -2.20
N ASN A 127 -11.99 5.43 -1.91
CA ASN A 127 -12.89 4.90 -2.94
C ASN A 127 -13.73 5.98 -3.62
N LEU A 128 -14.10 7.07 -2.92
CA LEU A 128 -14.85 8.18 -3.49
C LEU A 128 -14.02 9.06 -4.41
N GLU A 129 -12.73 9.20 -4.13
CA GLU A 129 -11.77 9.97 -4.92
C GLU A 129 -11.01 9.09 -5.93
N ASP A 130 -11.34 7.79 -6.01
CA ASP A 130 -10.61 6.83 -6.80
C ASP A 130 -10.88 7.01 -8.31
N THR A 131 -9.93 7.66 -8.96
CA THR A 131 -9.85 7.79 -10.42
C THR A 131 -8.87 6.81 -11.03
N SER A 132 -8.57 5.70 -10.36
CA SER A 132 -7.54 4.75 -10.79
C SER A 132 -7.81 4.16 -12.18
N GLU A 133 -9.07 4.05 -12.61
CA GLU A 133 -9.43 3.57 -13.95
C GLU A 133 -9.08 4.55 -15.06
N TRP A 134 -9.04 5.85 -14.76
CA TRP A 134 -8.66 6.88 -15.69
C TRP A 134 -7.14 6.90 -15.89
N GLU A 135 -6.70 6.74 -17.10
CA GLU A 135 -5.26 6.61 -17.39
C GLU A 135 -4.68 7.87 -18.02
N SER A 136 -5.44 8.52 -18.87
CA SER A 136 -4.94 9.65 -19.66
C SER A 136 -5.06 10.99 -18.90
N ARG A 137 -4.27 11.97 -19.36
CA ARG A 137 -4.31 13.34 -18.82
C ARG A 137 -5.63 14.04 -19.12
N GLU A 138 -6.25 13.74 -20.26
CA GLU A 138 -7.53 14.31 -20.64
C GLU A 138 -8.68 13.79 -19.75
N GLU A 139 -8.58 12.56 -19.27
CA GLU A 139 -9.58 11.96 -18.38
C GLU A 139 -9.46 12.46 -16.95
N ASP A 140 -8.23 12.76 -16.47
CA ASP A 140 -7.97 13.10 -15.07
C ASP A 140 -6.95 14.25 -14.95
N GLU A 141 -7.35 15.44 -15.31
CA GLU A 141 -6.49 16.63 -15.24
C GLU A 141 -6.00 16.91 -13.81
N ASP A 142 -6.82 16.63 -12.78
CA ASP A 142 -6.49 16.88 -11.39
C ASP A 142 -5.31 16.03 -10.92
N TRP A 143 -5.31 14.74 -11.26
CA TRP A 143 -4.19 13.85 -10.94
C TRP A 143 -2.88 14.39 -11.52
N PHE A 144 -2.90 14.98 -12.71
CA PHE A 144 -1.72 15.50 -13.39
C PHE A 144 -1.29 16.90 -12.97
N LYS A 145 -2.00 17.57 -12.04
CA LYS A 145 -1.56 18.88 -11.53
C LYS A 145 -0.15 18.78 -10.90
N GLY A 146 0.77 19.62 -11.41
CA GLY A 146 2.17 19.59 -11.00
C GLY A 146 3.03 18.50 -11.64
N VAL A 147 2.49 17.73 -12.58
CA VAL A 147 3.24 16.77 -13.40
C VAL A 147 3.59 17.41 -14.74
N ASP A 148 4.82 17.24 -15.19
CA ASP A 148 5.31 17.72 -16.48
C ASP A 148 4.38 17.31 -17.63
N ALA A 149 4.10 18.24 -18.58
CA ALA A 149 3.18 18.05 -19.69
C ALA A 149 3.58 16.95 -20.69
N ARG A 150 4.85 16.53 -20.68
CA ARG A 150 5.32 15.39 -21.49
C ARG A 150 4.66 14.06 -21.13
N PHE A 151 4.21 13.91 -19.86
CA PHE A 151 3.52 12.71 -19.43
C PHE A 151 2.04 12.79 -19.78
N LYS A 152 1.61 11.92 -20.66
CA LYS A 152 0.21 11.84 -21.13
C LYS A 152 -0.60 10.80 -20.38
N THR A 153 0.05 9.83 -19.71
CA THR A 153 -0.59 8.75 -18.98
C THR A 153 0.00 8.60 -17.57
N LYS A 154 -0.81 8.13 -16.62
CA LYS A 154 -0.38 7.85 -15.25
C LYS A 154 0.74 6.82 -15.21
N SER A 155 0.60 5.73 -15.99
CA SER A 155 1.61 4.67 -16.08
C SER A 155 2.95 5.17 -16.63
N ALA A 156 2.94 6.08 -17.63
CA ALA A 156 4.18 6.69 -18.13
C ALA A 156 4.91 7.51 -17.04
N TYR A 157 4.16 8.27 -16.24
CA TYR A 157 4.72 9.00 -15.11
C TYR A 157 5.26 8.07 -14.02
N MET A 158 4.50 7.05 -13.64
CA MET A 158 4.91 6.10 -12.60
C MET A 158 6.14 5.29 -13.01
N LYS A 159 6.21 4.86 -14.28
CA LYS A 159 7.41 4.26 -14.88
C LYS A 159 8.62 5.17 -14.75
N PHE A 160 8.49 6.43 -15.18
CA PHE A 160 9.55 7.43 -15.06
C PHE A 160 9.96 7.68 -13.59
N ASN A 161 9.00 7.67 -12.65
CA ASN A 161 9.29 7.81 -11.22
C ASN A 161 10.22 6.68 -10.73
N CYS A 162 9.95 5.43 -11.12
CA CYS A 162 10.84 4.30 -10.82
C CYS A 162 12.22 4.48 -11.47
N GLU A 163 12.25 4.77 -12.78
CA GLU A 163 13.49 4.99 -13.52
C GLU A 163 14.36 6.09 -12.89
N SER A 164 13.76 7.18 -12.42
CA SER A 164 14.47 8.27 -11.75
C SER A 164 15.14 7.83 -10.46
N ARG A 165 14.46 6.99 -9.67
CA ARG A 165 15.05 6.41 -8.44
C ARG A 165 16.22 5.51 -8.77
N ILE A 166 16.09 4.64 -9.75
CA ILE A 166 17.18 3.73 -10.18
C ILE A 166 18.36 4.52 -10.77
N ARG A 167 18.10 5.57 -11.56
CA ARG A 167 19.18 6.47 -12.06
C ARG A 167 19.92 7.15 -10.91
N SER A 168 19.23 7.54 -9.84
CA SER A 168 19.90 8.13 -8.69
C SER A 168 20.85 7.15 -8.01
N TYR A 169 20.51 5.84 -7.98
CA TYR A 169 21.41 4.82 -7.45
C TYR A 169 22.66 4.64 -8.33
N MET A 170 22.50 4.66 -9.65
CA MET A 170 23.63 4.60 -10.57
C MET A 170 24.53 5.84 -10.43
N LYS A 171 23.96 7.03 -10.27
CA LYS A 171 24.71 8.24 -9.99
C LYS A 171 25.59 8.11 -8.74
N GLU A 172 25.07 7.48 -7.68
CA GLU A 172 25.87 7.25 -6.47
C GLU A 172 27.02 6.26 -6.69
N VAL A 173 26.84 5.26 -7.59
CA VAL A 173 27.93 4.38 -8.02
C VAL A 173 28.99 5.21 -8.78
N ASP A 174 28.58 6.06 -9.72
CA ASP A 174 29.50 6.92 -10.48
C ASP A 174 30.23 7.90 -9.56
N ASP A 175 29.55 8.48 -8.57
CA ASP A 175 30.16 9.40 -7.61
C ASP A 175 31.24 8.74 -6.76
N ALA A 176 31.19 7.43 -6.52
CA ALA A 176 32.20 6.69 -5.81
C ALA A 176 33.58 6.74 -6.54
N THR A 177 33.61 6.96 -7.85
CA THR A 177 34.86 7.14 -8.62
C THR A 177 35.69 8.34 -8.15
N LYS A 178 35.04 9.34 -7.54
CA LYS A 178 35.70 10.56 -7.06
C LYS A 178 36.62 10.31 -5.87
N THR A 179 36.36 9.25 -5.11
CA THR A 179 37.15 8.90 -3.90
C THR A 179 38.31 7.95 -4.19
N ILE A 180 38.42 7.43 -5.43
CA ILE A 180 39.45 6.45 -5.79
C ILE A 180 40.78 7.15 -6.12
N GLN A 181 41.79 6.90 -5.31
CA GLN A 181 43.13 7.49 -5.47
C GLN A 181 43.99 6.72 -6.47
N LYS A 182 43.94 5.38 -6.48
CA LYS A 182 44.80 4.54 -7.35
C LYS A 182 44.27 4.54 -8.79
N ALA A 183 45.05 5.06 -9.75
CA ALA A 183 44.71 5.19 -11.17
C ALA A 183 44.23 3.87 -11.80
N ARG A 184 44.89 2.74 -11.49
CA ARG A 184 44.49 1.41 -11.97
C ARG A 184 43.08 1.03 -11.50
N VAL A 185 42.83 1.18 -10.20
CA VAL A 185 41.52 0.84 -9.60
C VAL A 185 40.43 1.73 -10.19
N LYS A 186 40.72 3.03 -10.34
CA LYS A 186 39.79 3.98 -10.97
C LYS A 186 39.41 3.57 -12.39
N THR A 187 40.42 3.15 -13.18
CA THR A 187 40.19 2.68 -14.56
C THR A 187 39.28 1.44 -14.59
N GLU A 188 39.56 0.46 -13.75
CA GLU A 188 38.74 -0.76 -13.69
C GLU A 188 37.32 -0.47 -13.15
N PHE A 189 37.19 0.45 -12.18
CA PHE A 189 35.87 0.85 -11.66
C PHE A 189 35.07 1.60 -12.72
N LEU A 190 35.67 2.46 -13.53
CA LEU A 190 35.00 3.14 -14.66
C LEU A 190 34.49 2.12 -15.70
N LYS A 191 35.25 1.06 -16.00
CA LYS A 191 34.81 -0.02 -16.89
C LYS A 191 33.60 -0.77 -16.29
N ALA A 192 33.66 -1.10 -14.99
CA ALA A 192 32.58 -1.75 -14.28
C ALA A 192 31.30 -0.88 -14.25
N SER A 193 31.44 0.41 -13.92
CA SER A 193 30.33 1.38 -13.94
C SER A 193 29.71 1.49 -15.32
N LYS A 194 30.52 1.58 -16.39
CA LYS A 194 30.01 1.59 -17.77
C LYS A 194 29.20 0.33 -18.09
N CYS A 195 29.71 -0.85 -17.73
CA CYS A 195 29.00 -2.10 -17.94
C CYS A 195 27.66 -2.14 -17.17
N LEU A 196 27.64 -1.73 -15.89
CA LEU A 196 26.41 -1.61 -15.10
C LEU A 196 25.41 -0.64 -15.73
N MET A 197 25.86 0.48 -16.26
CA MET A 197 25.04 1.45 -16.97
C MET A 197 24.43 0.85 -18.26
N GLU A 198 25.22 0.07 -19.03
CA GLU A 198 24.73 -0.60 -20.24
C GLU A 198 23.66 -1.64 -19.89
N MET A 199 23.85 -2.41 -18.82
CA MET A 199 22.83 -3.35 -18.30
C MET A 199 21.55 -2.61 -17.89
N LEU A 200 21.67 -1.46 -17.21
CA LEU A 200 20.53 -0.64 -16.83
C LEU A 200 19.76 -0.08 -18.02
N LYS A 201 20.48 0.40 -19.04
CA LYS A 201 19.86 0.88 -20.29
C LYS A 201 19.09 -0.23 -20.98
N ALA A 202 19.69 -1.43 -21.08
CA ALA A 202 19.03 -2.61 -21.65
C ALA A 202 17.76 -2.99 -20.88
N ALA A 203 17.76 -2.87 -19.55
CA ALA A 203 16.62 -3.11 -18.68
C ALA A 203 15.65 -1.90 -18.57
N LYS A 204 15.84 -0.85 -19.38
CA LYS A 204 15.04 0.40 -19.31
C LYS A 204 14.94 0.92 -17.88
N TYR A 205 16.07 0.91 -17.14
CA TYR A 205 16.17 1.33 -15.73
C TYR A 205 15.14 0.69 -14.80
N ASN A 206 14.68 -0.51 -15.12
CA ASN A 206 13.66 -1.24 -14.36
C ASN A 206 12.37 -0.43 -14.07
N GLY A 207 12.01 0.50 -14.95
CA GLY A 207 10.82 1.33 -14.81
C GLY A 207 9.53 0.52 -14.70
N CYS A 208 9.53 -0.71 -15.24
CA CYS A 208 8.44 -1.67 -15.14
C CYS A 208 7.99 -1.97 -13.70
N TYR A 209 8.85 -1.75 -12.69
CA TYR A 209 8.47 -2.02 -11.31
C TYR A 209 7.26 -1.18 -10.84
N PHE A 210 7.09 0.03 -11.37
CA PHE A 210 5.98 0.90 -10.99
C PHE A 210 4.93 1.05 -12.10
N ASP A 211 5.07 0.36 -13.21
CA ASP A 211 4.16 0.40 -14.34
C ASP A 211 3.09 -0.70 -14.21
N ARG A 212 1.85 -0.34 -13.92
CA ARG A 212 0.73 -1.29 -13.76
C ARG A 212 0.35 -1.99 -15.07
N THR A 213 0.76 -1.44 -16.23
CA THR A 213 0.48 -2.04 -17.55
C THR A 213 1.43 -3.19 -17.89
N GLU A 214 2.53 -3.32 -17.15
CA GLU A 214 3.47 -4.42 -17.33
C GLU A 214 2.94 -5.76 -16.82
N LYS A 215 3.52 -6.86 -17.32
CA LYS A 215 3.17 -8.22 -16.89
C LYS A 215 3.53 -8.43 -15.41
N GLU A 216 2.72 -9.22 -14.72
CA GLU A 216 2.78 -9.42 -13.29
C GLU A 216 4.18 -9.74 -12.74
N PRO A 217 5.02 -10.62 -13.26
CA PRO A 217 6.32 -10.86 -12.63
C PRO A 217 7.28 -9.66 -12.72
N HIS A 218 6.96 -8.63 -13.51
CA HIS A 218 7.84 -7.47 -13.71
C HIS A 218 7.46 -6.24 -12.89
N ARG A 219 6.22 -6.13 -12.43
CA ARG A 219 5.74 -5.00 -11.64
C ARG A 219 5.70 -5.29 -10.13
N LEU A 220 5.68 -4.25 -9.30
CA LEU A 220 5.51 -4.32 -7.83
C LEU A 220 4.08 -4.00 -7.40
N CYS A 221 3.26 -3.48 -8.30
CA CYS A 221 1.86 -3.16 -8.04
C CYS A 221 0.91 -4.24 -8.59
N THR A 222 -0.35 -4.20 -8.15
CA THR A 222 -1.44 -4.94 -8.77
C THR A 222 -1.79 -4.33 -10.13
N LYS A 223 -2.70 -4.94 -10.88
CA LYS A 223 -3.21 -4.41 -12.15
C LYS A 223 -3.97 -3.09 -11.95
N GLU A 224 -4.62 -2.94 -10.80
CA GLU A 224 -5.37 -1.73 -10.40
C GLU A 224 -4.44 -0.61 -9.92
N GLY A 225 -3.15 -0.89 -9.68
CA GLY A 225 -2.16 0.10 -9.27
C GLY A 225 -1.82 0.11 -7.78
N TRP A 226 -2.28 -0.88 -7.00
CA TRP A 226 -1.97 -0.98 -5.57
C TRP A 226 -0.56 -1.45 -5.32
N PHE A 227 0.16 -0.73 -4.47
CA PHE A 227 1.46 -1.11 -3.93
C PHE A 227 1.33 -1.51 -2.47
N THR A 228 2.05 -2.56 -2.08
CA THR A 228 2.12 -3.04 -0.69
C THR A 228 3.54 -2.87 -0.17
N CYS A 229 3.67 -2.36 1.05
CA CYS A 229 4.94 -2.24 1.73
C CYS A 229 5.52 -3.62 2.03
N GLN A 230 6.79 -3.83 1.67
CA GLN A 230 7.47 -5.11 1.86
C GLN A 230 8.20 -5.20 3.21
N GLY A 231 7.92 -4.26 4.13
CA GLY A 231 8.54 -4.22 5.45
C GLY A 231 10.01 -3.75 5.45
N PRO A 232 10.57 -3.48 6.63
CA PRO A 232 11.96 -3.06 6.77
C PRO A 232 12.94 -4.06 6.19
N PHE A 233 14.20 -3.65 5.98
CA PHE A 233 15.25 -4.51 5.41
C PHE A 233 15.51 -5.79 6.20
N ASP A 234 15.32 -5.74 7.53
CA ASP A 234 15.58 -6.80 8.51
C ASP A 234 14.37 -7.70 8.80
N GLN A 235 13.23 -7.44 8.19
CA GLN A 235 12.00 -8.23 8.36
C GLN A 235 11.52 -8.79 7.01
N ALA A 236 10.84 -9.94 7.04
CA ALA A 236 10.29 -10.55 5.83
C ALA A 236 9.12 -9.74 5.27
N GLU A 237 8.27 -9.20 6.12
CA GLU A 237 6.98 -8.59 5.80
C GLU A 237 6.78 -7.28 6.55
N CYS A 238 5.80 -6.47 6.11
CA CYS A 238 5.32 -5.31 6.82
C CYS A 238 4.22 -5.69 7.80
N GLN A 239 4.49 -5.59 9.08
CA GLN A 239 3.51 -5.93 10.14
C GLN A 239 2.28 -5.01 10.15
N THR A 240 2.42 -3.78 9.67
CA THR A 240 1.33 -2.78 9.64
C THR A 240 0.52 -2.85 8.33
N LEU A 241 0.94 -3.69 7.36
CA LEU A 241 0.28 -3.89 6.07
C LEU A 241 0.02 -2.57 5.30
N HIS A 242 0.99 -1.63 5.35
CA HIS A 242 0.86 -0.38 4.60
C HIS A 242 0.64 -0.67 3.11
N SER A 243 -0.37 -0.03 2.53
CA SER A 243 -0.70 -0.10 1.10
C SER A 243 -1.04 1.29 0.58
N ILE A 244 -0.88 1.51 -0.72
CA ILE A 244 -1.21 2.77 -1.38
C ILE A 244 -1.47 2.52 -2.87
N ASN A 245 -2.44 3.25 -3.44
CA ASN A 245 -2.65 3.30 -4.88
C ASN A 245 -2.32 4.70 -5.40
N PRO A 246 -1.10 4.95 -5.90
CA PRO A 246 -0.74 6.25 -6.45
C PRO A 246 -1.46 6.60 -7.77
N TYR A 247 -2.19 5.66 -8.34
CA TYR A 247 -3.02 5.90 -9.54
C TYR A 247 -4.40 6.44 -9.19
N SER A 248 -4.86 6.29 -7.93
CA SER A 248 -6.22 6.63 -7.52
C SER A 248 -6.48 8.11 -7.42
N SER A 249 -5.51 8.91 -6.97
CA SER A 249 -5.67 10.36 -6.80
C SER A 249 -4.34 11.09 -6.83
N ARG A 250 -4.41 12.42 -7.00
CA ARG A 250 -3.24 13.32 -6.88
C ARG A 250 -2.56 13.19 -5.53
N ASP A 251 -3.32 13.14 -4.45
CA ASP A 251 -2.79 13.08 -3.09
C ASP A 251 -2.09 11.76 -2.83
N SER A 252 -2.67 10.63 -3.26
CA SER A 252 -2.04 9.32 -3.20
C SER A 252 -0.72 9.29 -3.98
N ARG A 253 -0.67 9.93 -5.17
CA ARG A 253 0.56 10.08 -5.96
C ARG A 253 1.63 10.87 -5.20
N ILE A 254 1.24 11.97 -4.55
CA ILE A 254 2.16 12.80 -3.75
C ILE A 254 2.67 12.01 -2.54
N VAL A 255 1.78 11.34 -1.80
CA VAL A 255 2.15 10.51 -0.65
C VAL A 255 3.07 9.35 -1.06
N PHE A 256 2.88 8.75 -2.23
CA PHE A 256 3.77 7.69 -2.75
C PHE A 256 5.21 8.18 -2.94
N SER A 257 5.45 9.48 -3.08
CA SER A 257 6.81 10.03 -3.15
C SER A 257 7.62 9.79 -1.86
N THR A 258 6.95 9.58 -0.73
CA THR A 258 7.57 9.26 0.56
C THR A 258 7.94 7.78 0.71
N TRP A 259 7.44 6.92 -0.17
CA TRP A 259 7.83 5.52 -0.20
C TRP A 259 9.22 5.36 -0.81
N ASN A 260 10.02 4.47 -0.24
CA ASN A 260 11.39 4.23 -0.66
C ASN A 260 11.54 2.87 -1.34
N LEU A 261 12.37 2.83 -2.38
CA LEU A 261 12.85 1.59 -2.95
C LEU A 261 14.20 1.28 -2.28
N ASP A 262 14.13 0.59 -1.13
CA ASP A 262 15.23 0.46 -0.18
C ASP A 262 16.08 -0.78 -0.42
N HIS A 263 17.39 -0.70 -0.13
CA HIS A 263 18.34 -1.79 -0.28
C HIS A 263 18.41 -2.63 0.99
N ARG A 264 18.20 -3.95 0.89
CA ARG A 264 18.41 -4.89 2.01
C ARG A 264 19.88 -4.99 2.41
N ILE A 265 20.77 -5.27 1.44
CA ILE A 265 22.21 -5.09 1.59
C ILE A 265 22.50 -3.65 1.20
N GLU A 266 23.09 -2.89 2.08
CA GLU A 266 23.20 -1.45 1.91
C GLU A 266 24.16 -1.05 0.80
N LYS A 267 23.72 -0.11 -0.03
CA LYS A 267 24.45 0.33 -1.21
C LYS A 267 25.77 1.02 -0.87
N LYS A 268 25.74 2.07 -0.04
CA LYS A 268 26.91 2.94 0.21
C LYS A 268 27.94 2.31 1.15
N ARG A 269 27.48 1.62 2.19
CA ARG A 269 28.36 1.06 3.23
C ARG A 269 28.82 -0.35 2.93
N THR A 270 28.13 -1.08 2.03
CA THR A 270 28.42 -2.50 1.79
C THR A 270 28.67 -2.82 0.32
N ILE A 271 27.71 -2.54 -0.59
CA ILE A 271 27.85 -3.01 -1.99
C ILE A 271 28.94 -2.27 -2.75
N ILE A 272 28.96 -0.93 -2.71
CA ILE A 272 29.98 -0.13 -3.41
C ILE A 272 31.37 -0.40 -2.85
N PRO A 273 31.62 -0.44 -1.54
CA PRO A 273 32.90 -0.83 -0.98
C PRO A 273 33.34 -2.24 -1.39
N ALA A 274 32.46 -3.24 -1.39
CA ALA A 274 32.79 -4.60 -1.83
C ALA A 274 33.20 -4.64 -3.33
N LEU A 275 32.52 -3.87 -4.19
CA LEU A 275 32.91 -3.73 -5.60
C LEU A 275 34.28 -3.08 -5.74
N LEU A 276 34.54 -2.02 -4.96
CA LEU A 276 35.85 -1.35 -4.96
C LEU A 276 36.98 -2.29 -4.49
N GLU A 277 36.73 -3.04 -3.42
CA GLU A 277 37.71 -4.02 -2.90
C GLU A 277 38.01 -5.12 -3.93
N ALA A 278 36.97 -5.67 -4.58
CA ALA A 278 37.13 -6.66 -5.63
C ALA A 278 38.04 -6.14 -6.77
N LEU A 279 37.90 -4.87 -7.16
CA LEU A 279 38.65 -4.24 -8.24
C LEU A 279 40.09 -3.79 -7.84
N GLN A 280 40.44 -3.84 -6.55
CA GLN A 280 41.81 -3.54 -6.12
C GLN A 280 42.85 -4.53 -6.69
N ASN A 281 42.50 -5.79 -6.74
CA ASN A 281 43.39 -6.87 -7.13
C ASN A 281 42.97 -7.57 -8.44
N HIS A 282 41.74 -7.39 -8.90
CA HIS A 282 41.20 -8.04 -10.08
C HIS A 282 40.80 -7.03 -11.17
N LYS A 283 40.63 -7.50 -12.40
CA LYS A 283 40.07 -6.72 -13.50
C LYS A 283 38.55 -6.74 -13.41
N SER A 284 37.91 -5.74 -14.01
CA SER A 284 36.43 -5.69 -14.09
C SER A 284 35.82 -6.89 -14.82
N THR A 285 36.61 -7.56 -15.72
CA THR A 285 36.20 -8.78 -16.41
C THR A 285 36.12 -10.02 -15.50
N ASP A 286 36.83 -10.01 -14.37
CA ASP A 286 36.89 -11.15 -13.44
C ASP A 286 35.85 -11.03 -12.34
N VAL A 287 35.33 -9.80 -12.17
CA VAL A 287 34.26 -9.49 -11.18
C VAL A 287 32.89 -9.80 -11.77
N ASN A 288 32.03 -10.42 -10.97
CA ASN A 288 30.66 -10.76 -11.38
C ASN A 288 29.76 -9.51 -11.33
N LEU A 289 29.85 -8.68 -12.37
CA LEU A 289 29.05 -7.45 -12.48
C LEU A 289 27.53 -7.72 -12.52
N ASN A 290 27.11 -8.92 -12.99
CA ASN A 290 25.69 -9.28 -12.93
C ASN A 290 25.20 -9.43 -11.48
N TYR A 291 26.03 -9.98 -10.58
CA TYR A 291 25.72 -10.04 -9.16
C TYR A 291 25.60 -8.63 -8.56
N PHE A 292 26.54 -7.75 -8.83
CA PHE A 292 26.46 -6.35 -8.37
C PHE A 292 25.26 -5.59 -8.97
N TYR A 293 24.93 -5.83 -10.24
CA TYR A 293 23.70 -5.30 -10.85
C TYR A 293 22.45 -5.74 -10.09
N GLN A 294 22.38 -7.02 -9.73
CA GLN A 294 21.24 -7.55 -8.97
C GLN A 294 21.13 -6.89 -7.59
N LEU A 295 22.23 -6.68 -6.91
CA LEU A 295 22.26 -6.02 -5.59
C LEU A 295 21.90 -4.54 -5.66
N LEU A 296 22.38 -3.82 -6.68
CA LEU A 296 22.22 -2.37 -6.79
C LEU A 296 20.84 -1.96 -7.35
N PHE A 297 20.27 -2.74 -8.28
CA PHE A 297 19.19 -2.25 -9.12
C PHE A 297 17.98 -3.19 -9.24
N SER A 298 18.04 -4.40 -8.69
CA SER A 298 16.95 -5.36 -8.86
C SER A 298 16.21 -5.67 -7.56
N ARG A 299 14.99 -6.19 -7.70
CA ARG A 299 14.13 -6.65 -6.59
C ARG A 299 14.74 -7.78 -5.76
N LYS A 300 15.86 -8.38 -6.20
CA LYS A 300 16.60 -9.34 -5.37
C LYS A 300 17.18 -8.71 -4.10
N ASN A 301 17.47 -7.42 -4.15
CA ASN A 301 17.96 -6.65 -3.01
C ASN A 301 17.14 -5.38 -2.71
N LEU A 302 16.25 -4.97 -3.61
CA LEU A 302 15.39 -3.80 -3.42
C LEU A 302 14.04 -4.21 -2.84
N LYS A 303 13.57 -3.47 -1.85
CA LYS A 303 12.22 -3.55 -1.26
C LYS A 303 11.52 -2.21 -1.38
N LEU A 304 10.26 -2.22 -1.78
CA LEU A 304 9.43 -1.03 -1.69
C LEU A 304 8.88 -0.92 -0.27
N VAL A 305 9.20 0.16 0.40
CA VAL A 305 8.87 0.35 1.82
C VAL A 305 8.22 1.72 2.06
N HIS A 306 7.19 1.71 2.91
CA HIS A 306 6.62 2.95 3.45
C HIS A 306 7.67 3.68 4.32
N ILE A 307 7.60 5.01 4.39
CA ILE A 307 8.59 5.82 5.13
C ILE A 307 8.79 5.38 6.58
N VAL A 308 7.72 4.95 7.26
CA VAL A 308 7.78 4.44 8.64
C VAL A 308 8.55 3.11 8.74
N CYS A 309 8.53 2.29 7.68
CA CYS A 309 9.27 1.04 7.60
C CYS A 309 10.72 1.22 7.09
N HIS A 310 11.06 2.40 6.58
CA HIS A 310 12.42 2.71 6.13
C HIS A 310 13.33 3.02 7.32
N LYS A 311 13.95 1.97 7.86
CA LYS A 311 14.92 2.10 8.96
C LYS A 311 16.24 2.68 8.45
N LYS A 312 16.75 3.72 9.10
CA LYS A 312 18.07 4.34 8.80
C LYS A 312 19.25 3.70 9.56
N GLY A 313 19.00 2.62 10.29
CA GLY A 313 20.01 1.91 11.06
C GLY A 313 21.06 1.22 10.20
N HIS A 314 22.09 0.68 10.87
CA HIS A 314 23.12 -0.14 10.20
C HIS A 314 22.51 -1.46 9.73
N HIS A 315 22.85 -1.89 8.51
CA HIS A 315 22.44 -3.16 7.96
C HIS A 315 23.57 -4.18 8.16
N ASP A 316 23.28 -5.29 8.83
CA ASP A 316 24.27 -6.35 9.08
C ASP A 316 24.47 -7.31 7.89
N LEU A 317 23.68 -7.14 6.82
CA LEU A 317 23.74 -7.98 5.64
C LEU A 317 24.95 -7.61 4.78
N LEU A 318 25.72 -8.61 4.39
CA LEU A 318 26.93 -8.48 3.58
C LEU A 318 26.74 -9.07 2.17
N CYS A 319 27.62 -8.69 1.25
CA CYS A 319 27.73 -9.32 -0.05
C CYS A 319 28.22 -10.77 0.12
N ASP A 320 27.64 -11.71 -0.64
CA ASP A 320 28.07 -13.11 -0.65
C ASP A 320 29.46 -13.23 -1.33
N PRO A 321 30.55 -13.57 -0.59
CA PRO A 321 31.89 -13.64 -1.16
C PRO A 321 32.03 -14.61 -2.33
N LYS A 322 31.22 -15.69 -2.33
CA LYS A 322 31.24 -16.72 -3.40
C LYS A 322 30.68 -16.23 -4.73
N LYS A 323 29.95 -15.10 -4.73
CA LYS A 323 29.32 -14.52 -5.94
C LYS A 323 30.03 -13.30 -6.48
N ILE A 324 31.02 -12.77 -5.75
CA ILE A 324 31.74 -11.55 -6.15
C ILE A 324 32.52 -11.75 -7.44
N PHE A 325 33.09 -12.94 -7.65
CA PHE A 325 33.91 -13.24 -8.82
C PHE A 325 33.21 -14.23 -9.76
N ILE A 326 33.57 -14.18 -11.04
CA ILE A 326 33.10 -15.14 -12.04
C ILE A 326 33.81 -16.47 -11.82
N ASN A 327 33.07 -17.52 -11.51
CA ASN A 327 33.64 -18.88 -11.43
C ASN A 327 34.04 -19.36 -12.84
N THR A 328 35.32 -19.37 -13.14
CA THR A 328 35.90 -19.84 -14.43
C THR A 328 35.60 -21.33 -14.71
N SER A 329 35.31 -22.12 -13.69
CA SER A 329 35.00 -23.54 -13.81
C SER A 329 33.74 -23.90 -14.63
N ASN A 330 32.86 -22.96 -14.89
CA ASN A 330 31.64 -23.17 -15.67
C ASN A 330 31.72 -22.69 -17.13
N VAL A 331 32.74 -21.91 -17.50
CA VAL A 331 32.87 -21.37 -18.86
C VAL A 331 33.40 -22.44 -19.83
N ASP A 332 34.20 -23.39 -19.34
CA ASP A 332 34.79 -24.44 -20.19
C ASP A 332 33.78 -25.55 -20.58
N LYS A 333 32.73 -25.75 -19.78
CA LYS A 333 31.66 -26.73 -20.12
C LYS A 333 30.72 -26.27 -21.23
N ALA A 334 30.61 -24.97 -21.48
CA ALA A 334 29.73 -24.43 -22.53
C ALA A 334 30.38 -24.45 -23.94
N LYS A 335 31.71 -24.62 -24.05
CA LYS A 335 32.42 -24.64 -25.32
C LYS A 335 32.59 -26.01 -25.95
N GLN A 336 32.26 -27.09 -25.24
CA GLN A 336 32.25 -28.45 -25.83
C GLN A 336 30.88 -28.76 -26.43
N LYS A 337 30.60 -28.21 -27.61
CA LYS A 337 29.56 -28.78 -28.48
C LYS A 337 29.99 -30.15 -28.99
N PRO A 338 29.15 -31.20 -28.89
CA PRO A 338 29.49 -32.50 -29.43
C PRO A 338 29.67 -32.41 -30.94
N LYS A 339 30.84 -32.89 -31.44
CA LYS A 339 31.09 -33.07 -32.87
C LYS A 339 30.11 -34.13 -33.39
N VAL A 340 29.18 -33.73 -34.20
CA VAL A 340 28.28 -34.65 -34.94
C VAL A 340 29.12 -35.47 -35.92
N LYS A 341 29.28 -36.76 -35.63
CA LYS A 341 29.85 -37.73 -36.59
C LYS A 341 28.87 -37.89 -37.75
N LYS A 342 29.25 -37.39 -38.93
CA LYS A 342 28.57 -37.72 -40.19
C LYS A 342 28.76 -39.23 -40.44
N ARG A 343 27.68 -40.04 -40.27
CA ARG A 343 27.63 -41.37 -40.82
C ARG A 343 27.52 -41.30 -42.35
N ARG A 344 28.52 -41.84 -43.06
CA ARG A 344 28.39 -42.15 -44.50
C ARG A 344 27.48 -43.38 -44.60
N LEU A 345 26.43 -43.22 -45.42
CA LEU A 345 25.64 -44.34 -45.94
C LEU A 345 26.41 -44.96 -47.12
N ILE A 346 26.55 -46.25 -47.09
CA ILE A 346 26.88 -47.13 -48.24
C ILE A 346 25.58 -47.55 -48.84
#